data_e89f30bdd2c04c2c1674289a21e5201b
#
_entry.id   e89f30bdd2c04c2c1674289a21e5201b
#
_cell.length_a   1.000
_cell.length_b   1.000
_cell.length_c   1.000
_cell.angle_alpha   90.00
_cell.angle_beta   90.00
_cell.angle_gamma   90.00
#
_symmetry.space_group_name_H-M   'P 1'
#
loop_
_entity.id
_entity.type
_entity.pdbx_description
1 polymer ?
#
loop_
_entity_poly.entity_id
_entity_poly.type
_entity_poly.pdbx_seq_one_letter_code
_entity_poly.pdbx_strand_id
1 'polypeptide(L)'
;MGYFWSGVRPKISGFAAILLAFTIAAPGVATAADPDAYRENAFEAMQWAMLSSAGNAVQQLGLRAAAGSPQLADLVRRRQDTLALIEDREKKLAELDTGGAASQKDAAVRLRGEIDSLLAELQGFDERLKAEFPRYSELANPAPLKIAEVQALLEDDEALLVVFAGKFNVYTMAIARNAVDWSQAVYGAPTLADDVAQLRLQLDPNAATNRGAAPIGGKDETPRVARFDRSGAYLLYSELVAPVAHVLAGKRHVFTVADGPLSGLPFAVLVTEPPRGDDTDAVAMRATAWMIRRFAMTTLPSVSSLAVIRRFPPPEPAASARPFVGFGAPDFDGSQARATIVAAAQTSFFRGALANLDAVRNLPALPQTGPELRQLAAELGAGEDALFLGPRATESAVRKGDLADVRILAFATHGLLSGDLQGLAEPALAFSPPEAATADDDGLLTASEVSELRLSADWVILSACNTAGGDGRADGEGLSGLARAFLYAGARAILASHWPVRDDAAAYLTTRTIGALEAGGRQRRSEALRMAMLSLMEDGHDSSLAHPSAWAPFVLVGEGGY
;
A
#
# COMPACT_ATOMS: atom_id res chain seq x y z
N MET A 1 20.23 -40.35 -9.68
CA MET A 1 19.25 -41.11 -8.89
C MET A 1 18.15 -40.12 -8.53
N GLY A 2 17.05 -40.25 -9.21
CA GLY A 2 15.90 -39.36 -9.02
C GLY A 2 15.14 -39.72 -7.76
N TYR A 3 14.66 -38.72 -7.06
CA TYR A 3 13.55 -38.90 -6.12
C TYR A 3 12.45 -37.90 -6.44
N PHE A 4 11.30 -38.46 -6.63
CA PHE A 4 9.98 -37.92 -6.91
C PHE A 4 9.58 -36.79 -5.97
N TRP A 5 9.22 -35.67 -6.56
CA TRP A 5 8.37 -34.66 -5.94
C TRP A 5 6.95 -34.86 -6.49
N SER A 6 6.13 -35.61 -5.78
CA SER A 6 4.69 -35.72 -6.02
C SER A 6 3.94 -35.27 -4.78
N GLY A 7 3.31 -34.13 -4.83
CA GLY A 7 2.36 -33.76 -3.81
C GLY A 7 2.20 -32.26 -3.68
N VAL A 8 1.10 -31.76 -4.28
CA VAL A 8 0.48 -30.45 -4.03
C VAL A 8 1.24 -29.22 -4.50
N ARG A 9 1.51 -29.17 -5.80
CA ARG A 9 1.40 -27.89 -6.51
C ARG A 9 0.04 -27.86 -7.21
N PRO A 10 -0.81 -26.83 -7.04
CA PRO A 10 -1.82 -26.59 -8.05
C PRO A 10 -1.06 -26.40 -9.37
N LYS A 11 -1.50 -27.10 -10.42
CA LYS A 11 -0.88 -27.07 -11.75
C LYS A 11 -1.00 -25.66 -12.35
N ILE A 12 -0.11 -24.74 -11.95
CA ILE A 12 0.03 -23.40 -12.54
C ILE A 12 0.53 -23.51 -14.01
N SER A 13 1.09 -24.66 -14.42
CA SER A 13 1.54 -24.87 -15.80
C SER A 13 0.42 -24.90 -16.86
N GLY A 14 -0.86 -24.94 -16.47
CA GLY A 14 -1.98 -24.87 -17.40
C GLY A 14 -2.44 -23.44 -17.76
N PHE A 15 -2.23 -22.46 -16.89
CA PHE A 15 -2.77 -21.10 -17.06
C PHE A 15 -1.89 -20.18 -17.90
N ALA A 16 -0.57 -20.31 -17.81
CA ALA A 16 0.34 -19.63 -18.76
C ALA A 16 0.08 -20.06 -20.23
N ALA A 17 -0.45 -21.26 -20.44
CA ALA A 17 -0.81 -21.75 -21.77
C ALA A 17 -2.13 -21.14 -22.29
N ILE A 18 -3.05 -20.72 -21.45
CA ILE A 18 -4.32 -20.12 -21.89
C ILE A 18 -4.11 -18.69 -22.40
N LEU A 19 -3.22 -17.91 -21.81
CA LEU A 19 -2.85 -16.58 -22.33
C LEU A 19 -1.97 -16.66 -23.60
N LEU A 20 -1.21 -17.74 -23.82
CA LEU A 20 -0.42 -17.94 -25.03
C LEU A 20 -1.23 -18.56 -26.20
N ALA A 21 -2.36 -19.21 -25.92
CA ALA A 21 -3.20 -19.84 -26.95
C ALA A 21 -4.01 -18.86 -27.81
N PHE A 22 -4.06 -17.58 -27.43
CA PHE A 22 -4.82 -16.56 -28.19
C PHE A 22 -4.07 -15.95 -29.38
N THR A 23 -2.80 -16.32 -29.64
CA THR A 23 -2.02 -15.75 -30.75
C THR A 23 -1.85 -16.70 -31.95
N ILE A 24 -2.33 -17.92 -31.92
CA ILE A 24 -2.23 -18.85 -33.06
C ILE A 24 -3.57 -19.62 -33.20
N ALA A 25 -4.57 -18.99 -33.80
CA ALA A 25 -5.72 -19.69 -34.36
C ALA A 25 -5.72 -19.54 -35.88
N ALA A 26 -5.48 -20.64 -36.57
CA ALA A 26 -5.73 -20.76 -38.00
C ALA A 26 -7.24 -20.59 -38.32
N PRO A 27 -7.63 -20.11 -39.50
CA PRO A 27 -9.01 -19.82 -39.84
C PRO A 27 -9.82 -21.11 -40.04
N GLY A 28 -10.56 -21.50 -39.03
CA GLY A 28 -11.54 -22.59 -39.09
C GLY A 28 -12.70 -22.23 -38.19
N VAL A 29 -13.82 -21.80 -38.80
CA VAL A 29 -15.18 -21.65 -38.25
C VAL A 29 -15.22 -21.41 -36.74
N ALA A 30 -14.94 -20.18 -36.32
CA ALA A 30 -15.24 -19.74 -34.97
C ALA A 30 -16.76 -19.57 -34.88
N THR A 31 -17.44 -20.42 -34.12
CA THR A 31 -18.70 -20.02 -33.48
C THR A 31 -18.36 -18.74 -32.71
N ALA A 32 -19.06 -17.63 -32.99
CA ALA A 32 -18.85 -16.36 -32.32
C ALA A 32 -18.89 -16.61 -30.82
N ALA A 33 -17.73 -16.54 -30.17
CA ALA A 33 -17.65 -16.69 -28.72
C ALA A 33 -18.53 -15.59 -28.12
N ASP A 34 -19.36 -15.95 -27.15
CA ASP A 34 -20.22 -15.00 -26.45
C ASP A 34 -19.33 -13.89 -25.86
N PRO A 35 -19.49 -12.61 -26.27
CA PRO A 35 -18.65 -11.52 -25.79
C PRO A 35 -18.69 -11.37 -24.26
N ASP A 36 -19.81 -11.73 -23.63
CA ASP A 36 -19.98 -11.66 -22.19
C ASP A 36 -19.20 -12.78 -21.47
N ALA A 37 -19.21 -13.99 -22.02
CA ALA A 37 -18.39 -15.09 -21.50
C ALA A 37 -16.89 -14.79 -21.64
N TYR A 38 -16.47 -14.15 -22.73
CA TYR A 38 -15.08 -13.74 -22.92
C TYR A 38 -14.63 -12.69 -21.90
N ARG A 39 -15.50 -11.70 -21.64
CA ARG A 39 -15.26 -10.64 -20.64
C ARG A 39 -15.15 -11.22 -19.23
N GLU A 40 -16.04 -12.14 -18.87
CA GLU A 40 -16.03 -12.82 -17.58
C GLU A 40 -14.73 -13.60 -17.37
N ASN A 41 -14.31 -14.39 -18.37
CA ASN A 41 -13.08 -15.18 -18.32
C ASN A 41 -11.84 -14.29 -18.22
N ALA A 42 -11.81 -13.15 -18.93
CA ALA A 42 -10.72 -12.19 -18.84
C ALA A 42 -10.63 -11.59 -17.43
N PHE A 43 -11.77 -11.23 -16.84
CA PHE A 43 -11.82 -10.67 -15.48
C PHE A 43 -11.36 -11.69 -14.43
N GLU A 44 -11.77 -12.93 -14.55
CA GLU A 44 -11.31 -14.02 -13.68
C GLU A 44 -9.78 -14.22 -13.79
N ALA A 45 -9.27 -14.26 -15.03
CA ALA A 45 -7.82 -14.42 -15.27
C ALA A 45 -7.00 -13.24 -14.70
N MET A 46 -7.50 -12.01 -14.83
CA MET A 46 -6.85 -10.83 -14.22
C MET A 46 -6.78 -10.97 -12.70
N GLN A 47 -7.85 -11.38 -12.04
CA GLN A 47 -7.87 -11.55 -10.59
C GLN A 47 -6.88 -12.63 -10.13
N TRP A 48 -6.80 -13.78 -10.83
CA TRP A 48 -5.81 -14.81 -10.52
C TRP A 48 -4.37 -14.30 -10.69
N ALA A 49 -4.11 -13.52 -11.73
CA ALA A 49 -2.77 -12.99 -12.01
C ALA A 49 -2.35 -11.91 -10.99
N MET A 50 -3.33 -11.19 -10.43
CA MET A 50 -3.11 -10.09 -9.46
C MET A 50 -3.18 -10.54 -8.00
N LEU A 51 -3.25 -11.85 -7.71
CA LEU A 51 -3.25 -12.35 -6.33
C LEU A 51 -1.96 -11.93 -5.64
N SER A 52 -2.06 -10.92 -4.78
CA SER A 52 -0.97 -10.41 -3.97
C SER A 52 -1.13 -10.83 -2.51
N SER A 53 -0.02 -10.82 -1.77
CA SER A 53 -0.05 -11.05 -0.32
C SER A 53 -0.85 -9.97 0.43
N ALA A 54 -0.89 -8.73 -0.10
CA ALA A 54 -1.71 -7.65 0.47
C ALA A 54 -3.21 -7.94 0.33
N GLY A 55 -3.66 -8.43 -0.84
CA GLY A 55 -5.04 -8.85 -1.05
C GLY A 55 -5.45 -9.98 -0.12
N ASN A 56 -4.56 -10.95 0.06
CA ASN A 56 -4.76 -12.04 1.01
C ASN A 56 -4.88 -11.52 2.45
N ALA A 57 -4.09 -10.53 2.88
CA ALA A 57 -4.17 -9.94 4.21
C ALA A 57 -5.53 -9.28 4.49
N VAL A 58 -6.05 -8.47 3.57
CA VAL A 58 -7.39 -7.84 3.70
C VAL A 58 -8.49 -8.89 3.77
N GLN A 59 -8.42 -9.90 2.93
CA GLN A 59 -9.36 -11.01 2.93
C GLN A 59 -9.34 -11.77 4.25
N GLN A 60 -8.16 -12.10 4.77
CA GLN A 60 -8.01 -12.77 6.05
C GLN A 60 -8.54 -11.93 7.22
N LEU A 61 -8.42 -10.60 7.15
CA LEU A 61 -9.01 -9.70 8.14
C LEU A 61 -10.54 -9.82 8.17
N GLY A 62 -11.20 -9.78 7.01
CA GLY A 62 -12.65 -9.94 6.91
C GLY A 62 -13.11 -11.29 7.44
N LEU A 63 -12.34 -12.34 7.20
CA LEU A 63 -12.63 -13.68 7.73
C LEU A 63 -12.51 -13.73 9.25
N ARG A 64 -11.55 -13.01 9.85
CA ARG A 64 -11.45 -12.86 11.32
C ARG A 64 -12.66 -12.14 11.90
N ALA A 65 -13.06 -11.03 11.27
CA ALA A 65 -14.24 -10.25 11.69
C ALA A 65 -15.52 -11.08 11.59
N ALA A 66 -15.66 -11.88 10.53
CA ALA A 66 -16.81 -12.77 10.31
C ALA A 66 -16.85 -13.96 11.26
N ALA A 67 -15.72 -14.34 11.82
CA ALA A 67 -15.59 -15.56 12.61
C ALA A 67 -16.33 -15.52 13.95
N GLY A 68 -16.55 -14.36 14.55
CA GLY A 68 -17.27 -14.20 15.83
C GLY A 68 -16.69 -15.03 17.00
N SER A 69 -15.58 -15.74 16.80
CA SER A 69 -14.96 -16.66 17.73
C SER A 69 -13.49 -16.30 17.97
N PRO A 70 -13.09 -15.98 19.19
CA PRO A 70 -11.70 -15.72 19.54
C PRO A 70 -10.76 -16.89 19.19
N GLN A 71 -11.24 -18.15 19.30
CA GLN A 71 -10.44 -19.33 18.95
C GLN A 71 -10.13 -19.41 17.46
N LEU A 72 -11.10 -19.09 16.61
CA LEU A 72 -10.89 -19.06 15.17
C LEU A 72 -9.95 -17.92 14.78
N ALA A 73 -10.12 -16.74 15.38
CA ALA A 73 -9.24 -15.60 15.12
C ALA A 73 -7.78 -15.90 15.48
N ASP A 74 -7.52 -16.57 16.62
CA ASP A 74 -6.18 -16.98 17.02
C ASP A 74 -5.58 -18.04 16.08
N LEU A 75 -6.37 -19.05 15.69
CA LEU A 75 -5.91 -20.11 14.79
C LEU A 75 -5.56 -19.56 13.40
N VAL A 76 -6.37 -18.65 12.88
CA VAL A 76 -6.14 -17.97 11.60
C VAL A 76 -4.89 -17.10 11.65
N ARG A 77 -4.71 -16.33 12.73
CA ARG A 77 -3.52 -15.52 12.93
C ARG A 77 -2.26 -16.40 12.90
N ARG A 78 -2.19 -17.44 13.73
CA ARG A 78 -1.04 -18.36 13.78
C ARG A 78 -0.70 -18.95 12.42
N ARG A 79 -1.74 -19.36 11.66
CA ARG A 79 -1.56 -19.86 10.29
C ARG A 79 -0.91 -18.82 9.39
N GLN A 80 -1.35 -17.57 9.48
CA GLN A 80 -0.84 -16.47 8.66
C GLN A 80 0.61 -16.11 9.05
N ASP A 81 0.90 -16.07 10.36
CA ASP A 81 2.25 -15.82 10.87
C ASP A 81 3.24 -16.90 10.36
N THR A 82 2.81 -18.17 10.36
CA THR A 82 3.61 -19.27 9.81
C THR A 82 3.83 -19.12 8.30
N LEU A 83 2.82 -18.67 7.53
CA LEU A 83 3.00 -18.38 6.09
C LEU A 83 4.02 -17.26 5.85
N ALA A 84 3.93 -16.16 6.59
CA ALA A 84 4.87 -15.06 6.47
C ALA A 84 6.31 -15.49 6.80
N LEU A 85 6.48 -16.35 7.81
CA LEU A 85 7.78 -16.93 8.13
C LEU A 85 8.32 -17.83 7.01
N ILE A 86 7.47 -18.63 6.36
CA ILE A 86 7.87 -19.46 5.21
C ILE A 86 8.38 -18.57 4.07
N GLU A 87 7.63 -17.53 3.70
CA GLU A 87 8.01 -16.58 2.64
C GLU A 87 9.36 -15.91 2.93
N ASP A 88 9.58 -15.45 4.17
CA ASP A 88 10.87 -14.88 4.60
C ASP A 88 12.01 -15.89 4.47
N ARG A 89 11.81 -17.13 4.89
CA ARG A 89 12.84 -18.19 4.81
C ARG A 89 13.13 -18.60 3.37
N GLU A 90 12.12 -18.66 2.50
CA GLU A 90 12.28 -18.93 1.06
C GLU A 90 13.09 -17.83 0.37
N LYS A 91 12.81 -16.55 0.69
CA LYS A 91 13.57 -15.41 0.19
C LYS A 91 15.04 -15.49 0.60
N LYS A 92 15.33 -15.74 1.88
CA LYS A 92 16.70 -15.95 2.38
C LYS A 92 17.40 -17.13 1.72
N LEU A 93 16.67 -18.22 1.47
CA LEU A 93 17.21 -19.40 0.78
C LEU A 93 17.60 -19.07 -0.67
N ALA A 94 16.75 -18.32 -1.38
CA ALA A 94 17.02 -17.88 -2.75
C ALA A 94 18.28 -16.98 -2.84
N GLU A 95 18.49 -16.10 -1.86
CA GLU A 95 19.69 -15.26 -1.76
C GLU A 95 20.98 -16.09 -1.54
N LEU A 96 20.91 -17.18 -0.76
CA LEU A 96 22.03 -18.07 -0.51
C LEU A 96 22.39 -18.98 -1.73
N ASP A 97 21.42 -19.40 -2.52
CA ASP A 97 21.63 -20.27 -3.67
C ASP A 97 22.44 -19.59 -4.81
N THR A 98 22.56 -18.25 -4.78
CA THR A 98 23.39 -17.48 -5.74
C THR A 98 24.88 -17.45 -5.40
N GLY A 99 25.30 -17.94 -4.21
CA GLY A 99 26.66 -17.90 -3.70
C GLY A 99 27.31 -19.30 -3.57
N GLY A 100 28.49 -19.49 -4.13
CA GLY A 100 29.18 -20.80 -4.23
C GLY A 100 29.98 -21.26 -3.00
N ALA A 101 29.94 -20.61 -1.83
CA ALA A 101 30.76 -20.92 -0.65
C ALA A 101 30.21 -22.10 0.18
N ALA A 102 31.13 -22.94 0.73
CA ALA A 102 30.73 -24.11 1.54
C ALA A 102 29.88 -23.76 2.78
N SER A 103 30.16 -22.64 3.44
CA SER A 103 29.34 -22.13 4.59
C SER A 103 27.91 -21.78 4.21
N GLN A 104 27.65 -21.42 2.96
CA GLN A 104 26.32 -21.13 2.43
C GLN A 104 25.51 -22.42 2.23
N LYS A 105 26.16 -23.54 1.91
CA LYS A 105 25.47 -24.84 1.79
C LYS A 105 24.90 -25.33 3.11
N ASP A 106 25.64 -25.17 4.22
CA ASP A 106 25.15 -25.57 5.54
C ASP A 106 24.01 -24.63 6.02
N ALA A 107 24.08 -23.35 5.69
CA ALA A 107 22.99 -22.40 5.98
C ALA A 107 21.72 -22.73 5.15
N ALA A 108 21.88 -23.06 3.88
CA ALA A 108 20.78 -23.45 3.01
C ALA A 108 20.11 -24.77 3.48
N VAL A 109 20.90 -25.74 3.99
CA VAL A 109 20.34 -26.98 4.56
C VAL A 109 19.52 -26.69 5.81
N ARG A 110 20.01 -25.83 6.71
CA ARG A 110 19.24 -25.41 7.90
C ARG A 110 17.95 -24.71 7.55
N LEU A 111 17.99 -23.72 6.62
CA LEU A 111 16.80 -23.01 6.17
C LEU A 111 15.76 -23.93 5.54
N ARG A 112 16.18 -24.91 4.75
CA ARG A 112 15.25 -25.93 4.21
C ARG A 112 14.58 -26.73 5.32
N GLY A 113 15.33 -27.14 6.36
CA GLY A 113 14.78 -27.83 7.52
C GLY A 113 13.77 -26.96 8.31
N GLU A 114 14.04 -25.65 8.44
CA GLU A 114 13.09 -24.70 9.04
C GLU A 114 11.81 -24.60 8.19
N ILE A 115 11.94 -24.45 6.86
CA ILE A 115 10.80 -24.39 5.93
C ILE A 115 9.96 -25.68 6.03
N ASP A 116 10.59 -26.86 6.01
CA ASP A 116 9.89 -28.14 6.14
C ASP A 116 9.11 -28.24 7.46
N SER A 117 9.68 -27.76 8.55
CA SER A 117 9.01 -27.71 9.85
C SER A 117 7.81 -26.76 9.86
N LEU A 118 7.96 -25.57 9.30
CA LEU A 118 6.88 -24.57 9.18
C LEU A 118 5.76 -25.06 8.26
N LEU A 119 6.08 -25.76 7.18
CA LEU A 119 5.09 -26.39 6.28
C LEU A 119 4.26 -27.46 6.99
N ALA A 120 4.90 -28.27 7.86
CA ALA A 120 4.18 -29.26 8.67
C ALA A 120 3.25 -28.59 9.70
N GLU A 121 3.69 -27.48 10.31
CA GLU A 121 2.86 -26.69 11.23
C GLU A 121 1.68 -26.06 10.49
N LEU A 122 1.89 -25.50 9.31
CA LEU A 122 0.87 -24.92 8.45
C LEU A 122 -0.22 -25.96 8.11
N GLN A 123 0.19 -27.17 7.74
CA GLN A 123 -0.73 -28.27 7.47
C GLN A 123 -1.60 -28.61 8.70
N GLY A 124 -1.01 -28.61 9.89
CA GLY A 124 -1.74 -28.82 11.15
C GLY A 124 -2.80 -27.74 11.41
N PHE A 125 -2.52 -26.47 11.08
CA PHE A 125 -3.51 -25.39 11.15
C PHE A 125 -4.63 -25.59 10.13
N ASP A 126 -4.31 -25.98 8.89
CA ASP A 126 -5.31 -26.21 7.84
C ASP A 126 -6.26 -27.36 8.19
N GLU A 127 -5.74 -28.44 8.74
CA GLU A 127 -6.54 -29.59 9.21
C GLU A 127 -7.49 -29.18 10.35
N ARG A 128 -6.99 -28.39 11.30
CA ARG A 128 -7.82 -27.88 12.40
C ARG A 128 -8.89 -26.90 11.91
N LEU A 129 -8.55 -25.97 11.04
CA LEU A 129 -9.49 -25.02 10.45
C LEU A 129 -10.60 -25.75 9.70
N LYS A 130 -10.26 -26.78 8.94
CA LYS A 130 -11.23 -27.60 8.21
C LYS A 130 -12.15 -28.39 9.13
N ALA A 131 -11.61 -28.93 10.21
CA ALA A 131 -12.37 -29.77 11.15
C ALA A 131 -13.24 -28.95 12.10
N GLU A 132 -12.69 -27.88 12.68
CA GLU A 132 -13.33 -27.08 13.72
C GLU A 132 -14.19 -25.94 13.12
N PHE A 133 -13.81 -25.43 11.93
CA PHE A 133 -14.43 -24.26 11.29
C PHE A 133 -14.64 -24.44 9.78
N PRO A 134 -15.48 -25.40 9.33
CA PRO A 134 -15.65 -25.74 7.91
C PRO A 134 -16.10 -24.53 7.07
N ARG A 135 -17.00 -23.68 7.59
CA ARG A 135 -17.42 -22.43 6.91
C ARG A 135 -16.25 -21.46 6.65
N TYR A 136 -15.33 -21.40 7.58
CA TYR A 136 -14.12 -20.59 7.40
C TYR A 136 -13.25 -21.18 6.29
N SER A 137 -13.06 -22.49 6.26
CA SER A 137 -12.25 -23.17 5.23
C SER A 137 -12.76 -22.91 3.81
N GLU A 138 -14.08 -22.80 3.63
CA GLU A 138 -14.70 -22.43 2.35
C GLU A 138 -14.45 -20.96 1.98
N LEU A 139 -14.41 -20.06 2.98
CA LEU A 139 -14.18 -18.63 2.78
C LEU A 139 -12.69 -18.29 2.63
N ALA A 140 -11.80 -19.12 3.15
CA ALA A 140 -10.35 -18.88 3.14
C ALA A 140 -9.68 -19.06 1.75
N ASN A 141 -10.39 -19.70 0.80
CA ASN A 141 -9.98 -19.85 -0.59
C ASN A 141 -11.06 -19.32 -1.54
N PRO A 142 -11.36 -18.01 -1.55
CA PRO A 142 -12.40 -17.49 -2.41
C PRO A 142 -11.97 -17.61 -3.87
N ALA A 143 -12.87 -18.13 -4.65
CA ALA A 143 -12.78 -18.00 -6.10
C ALA A 143 -12.80 -16.50 -6.49
N PRO A 144 -12.18 -16.12 -7.63
CA PRO A 144 -12.37 -14.80 -8.19
C PRO A 144 -13.85 -14.41 -8.23
N LEU A 145 -14.13 -13.14 -7.95
CA LEU A 145 -15.48 -12.63 -8.04
C LEU A 145 -15.92 -12.55 -9.49
N LYS A 146 -17.18 -12.88 -9.73
CA LYS A 146 -17.83 -12.63 -11.02
C LYS A 146 -18.17 -11.15 -11.19
N ILE A 147 -18.27 -10.69 -12.42
CA ILE A 147 -18.65 -9.29 -12.73
C ILE A 147 -19.97 -8.95 -12.03
N ALA A 148 -20.99 -9.80 -12.13
CA ALA A 148 -22.28 -9.59 -11.49
C ALA A 148 -22.20 -9.49 -9.95
N GLU A 149 -21.28 -10.23 -9.32
CA GLU A 149 -21.05 -10.14 -7.87
C GLU A 149 -20.44 -8.79 -7.50
N VAL A 150 -19.44 -8.30 -8.27
CA VAL A 150 -18.86 -6.98 -8.08
C VAL A 150 -19.90 -5.88 -8.27
N GLN A 151 -20.73 -5.98 -9.32
CA GLN A 151 -21.82 -5.03 -9.58
C GLN A 151 -22.82 -4.95 -8.42
N ALA A 152 -23.12 -6.07 -7.78
CA ALA A 152 -24.00 -6.14 -6.62
C ALA A 152 -23.39 -5.49 -5.35
N LEU A 153 -22.06 -5.40 -5.26
CA LEU A 153 -21.33 -4.79 -4.14
C LEU A 153 -21.16 -3.28 -4.29
N LEU A 154 -21.28 -2.74 -5.52
CA LEU A 154 -21.09 -1.33 -5.80
C LEU A 154 -22.38 -0.53 -5.58
N GLU A 155 -22.24 0.68 -5.04
CA GLU A 155 -23.32 1.67 -4.97
C GLU A 155 -23.49 2.39 -6.33
N ASP A 156 -24.58 3.14 -6.50
CA ASP A 156 -24.92 3.80 -7.78
C ASP A 156 -23.86 4.82 -8.23
N ASP A 157 -23.20 5.48 -7.27
CA ASP A 157 -22.16 6.48 -7.51
C ASP A 157 -20.74 5.91 -7.41
N GLU A 158 -20.59 4.58 -7.37
CA GLU A 158 -19.32 3.88 -7.28
C GLU A 158 -18.96 3.16 -8.58
N ALA A 159 -17.66 3.00 -8.79
CA ALA A 159 -17.10 2.11 -9.80
C ALA A 159 -15.81 1.44 -9.30
N LEU A 160 -15.50 0.29 -9.87
CA LEU A 160 -14.23 -0.40 -9.72
C LEU A 160 -13.44 -0.29 -11.02
N LEU A 161 -12.19 0.15 -10.93
CA LEU A 161 -11.22 0.19 -12.02
C LEU A 161 -10.09 -0.79 -11.71
N VAL A 162 -9.94 -1.82 -12.53
CA VAL A 162 -8.90 -2.85 -12.41
C VAL A 162 -7.93 -2.70 -13.57
N VAL A 163 -6.63 -2.59 -13.27
CA VAL A 163 -5.57 -2.47 -14.29
C VAL A 163 -4.52 -3.54 -14.02
N PHE A 164 -4.38 -4.44 -14.97
CA PHE A 164 -3.39 -5.53 -14.96
C PHE A 164 -2.30 -5.29 -15.99
N ALA A 165 -1.04 -5.22 -15.55
CA ALA A 165 0.12 -5.01 -16.40
C ALA A 165 0.75 -6.34 -16.82
N GLY A 166 0.33 -6.88 -17.95
CA GLY A 166 0.95 -8.06 -18.54
C GLY A 166 2.26 -7.73 -19.26
N LYS A 167 3.01 -8.76 -19.63
CA LYS A 167 4.34 -8.61 -20.28
C LYS A 167 4.31 -7.77 -21.55
N PHE A 168 3.26 -7.89 -22.37
CA PHE A 168 3.15 -7.25 -23.69
C PHE A 168 1.99 -6.27 -23.79
N ASN A 169 1.00 -6.40 -22.93
CA ASN A 169 -0.24 -5.61 -22.97
C ASN A 169 -0.66 -5.25 -21.55
N VAL A 170 -1.30 -4.10 -21.41
CA VAL A 170 -2.03 -3.74 -20.21
C VAL A 170 -3.52 -3.96 -20.48
N TYR A 171 -4.19 -4.55 -19.52
CA TYR A 171 -5.62 -4.82 -19.54
C TYR A 171 -6.29 -3.94 -18.50
N THR A 172 -7.30 -3.19 -18.90
CA THR A 172 -8.08 -2.36 -18.00
C THR A 172 -9.54 -2.78 -18.05
N MET A 173 -10.17 -2.96 -16.89
CA MET A 173 -11.59 -3.21 -16.76
C MET A 173 -12.22 -2.19 -15.82
N ALA A 174 -13.30 -1.57 -16.24
CA ALA A 174 -14.12 -0.71 -15.40
C ALA A 174 -15.49 -1.37 -15.18
N ILE A 175 -15.90 -1.46 -13.92
CA ILE A 175 -17.17 -2.06 -13.50
C ILE A 175 -17.92 -1.05 -12.66
N ALA A 176 -19.14 -0.75 -13.04
CA ALA A 176 -20.12 0.00 -12.25
C ALA A 176 -21.37 -0.85 -12.08
N ARG A 177 -22.24 -0.49 -11.16
CA ARG A 177 -23.45 -1.27 -10.83
C ARG A 177 -24.24 -1.74 -12.07
N ASN A 178 -24.33 -0.90 -13.11
CA ASN A 178 -25.17 -1.14 -14.30
C ASN A 178 -24.36 -1.13 -15.60
N ALA A 179 -23.04 -1.08 -15.55
CA ALA A 179 -22.19 -1.01 -16.72
C ALA A 179 -20.86 -1.73 -16.46
N VAL A 180 -20.31 -2.30 -17.51
CA VAL A 180 -18.97 -2.89 -17.51
C VAL A 180 -18.38 -2.76 -18.90
N ASP A 181 -17.12 -2.38 -18.96
CA ASP A 181 -16.35 -2.45 -20.20
C ASP A 181 -14.88 -2.72 -19.88
N TRP A 182 -14.14 -3.15 -20.89
CA TRP A 182 -12.73 -3.44 -20.77
C TRP A 182 -11.96 -3.04 -22.02
N SER A 183 -10.67 -2.80 -21.84
CA SER A 183 -9.76 -2.45 -22.93
C SER A 183 -8.44 -3.19 -22.80
N GLN A 184 -7.75 -3.30 -23.93
CA GLN A 184 -6.40 -3.82 -24.02
C GLN A 184 -5.54 -2.78 -24.74
N ALA A 185 -4.51 -2.28 -24.06
CA ALA A 185 -3.49 -1.42 -24.66
C ALA A 185 -2.27 -2.26 -25.06
N VAL A 186 -1.72 -2.02 -26.25
CA VAL A 186 -0.43 -2.60 -26.68
C VAL A 186 0.71 -1.81 -26.02
N TYR A 187 0.85 -2.01 -24.72
CA TYR A 187 1.67 -1.23 -23.82
C TYR A 187 2.10 -2.13 -22.65
N GLY A 188 3.20 -2.86 -22.84
CA GLY A 188 3.60 -3.90 -21.88
C GLY A 188 4.19 -3.34 -20.58
N ALA A 189 4.22 -4.18 -19.53
CA ALA A 189 4.75 -3.83 -18.22
C ALA A 189 6.14 -3.16 -18.23
N PRO A 190 7.11 -3.53 -19.08
CA PRO A 190 8.40 -2.85 -19.12
C PRO A 190 8.30 -1.37 -19.53
N THR A 191 7.55 -1.05 -20.60
CA THR A 191 7.36 0.34 -21.05
C THR A 191 6.58 1.13 -20.00
N LEU A 192 5.54 0.52 -19.43
CA LEU A 192 4.78 1.12 -18.34
C LEU A 192 5.67 1.43 -17.12
N ALA A 193 6.58 0.53 -16.78
CA ALA A 193 7.52 0.73 -15.68
C ALA A 193 8.43 1.96 -15.90
N ASP A 194 8.93 2.13 -17.13
CA ASP A 194 9.77 3.28 -17.49
C ASP A 194 8.99 4.60 -17.37
N ASP A 195 7.76 4.66 -17.89
CA ASP A 195 6.94 5.87 -17.85
C ASP A 195 6.50 6.20 -16.41
N VAL A 196 6.08 5.21 -15.63
CA VAL A 196 5.76 5.39 -14.21
C VAL A 196 6.99 5.85 -13.44
N ALA A 197 8.16 5.25 -13.69
CA ALA A 197 9.40 5.65 -13.03
C ALA A 197 9.77 7.11 -13.35
N GLN A 198 9.58 7.57 -14.58
CA GLN A 198 9.83 8.97 -14.96
C GLN A 198 8.91 9.94 -14.21
N LEU A 199 7.62 9.63 -14.09
CA LEU A 199 6.68 10.46 -13.32
C LEU A 199 7.02 10.43 -11.82
N ARG A 200 7.34 9.27 -11.27
CA ARG A 200 7.72 9.13 -9.85
C ARG A 200 8.97 9.94 -9.50
N LEU A 201 9.98 9.97 -10.37
CA LEU A 201 11.18 10.79 -10.18
C LEU A 201 10.88 12.29 -10.01
N GLN A 202 9.78 12.76 -10.58
CA GLN A 202 9.34 14.15 -10.49
C GLN A 202 8.46 14.40 -9.26
N LEU A 203 7.88 13.35 -8.69
CA LEU A 203 7.04 13.41 -7.48
C LEU A 203 7.84 13.26 -6.20
N ASP A 204 8.95 12.51 -6.25
CA ASP A 204 9.82 12.30 -5.08
C ASP A 204 10.89 13.40 -5.00
N PRO A 205 10.81 14.31 -4.02
CA PRO A 205 11.77 15.41 -3.86
C PRO A 205 13.20 14.92 -3.58
N ASN A 206 13.39 13.68 -3.12
CA ASN A 206 14.70 13.11 -2.80
C ASN A 206 15.31 12.32 -3.97
N ALA A 207 14.55 11.99 -5.00
CA ALA A 207 15.04 11.21 -6.14
C ALA A 207 16.18 11.95 -6.91
N ALA A 208 16.16 13.28 -6.95
CA ALA A 208 17.19 14.08 -7.59
C ALA A 208 18.50 14.10 -6.78
N THR A 209 18.44 14.08 -5.45
CA THR A 209 19.63 14.11 -4.57
C THR A 209 20.37 12.78 -4.57
N ASN A 210 19.68 11.67 -4.73
CA ASN A 210 20.28 10.35 -4.83
C ASN A 210 21.08 10.13 -6.13
N ARG A 211 20.92 10.98 -7.15
CA ARG A 211 21.65 10.95 -8.41
C ARG A 211 22.78 11.98 -8.51
N GLY A 212 23.13 12.67 -7.41
CA GLY A 212 24.26 13.63 -7.39
C GLY A 212 24.00 14.95 -8.15
N ALA A 213 22.79 15.24 -8.55
CA ALA A 213 22.41 16.53 -9.12
C ALA A 213 22.17 17.53 -7.98
N ALA A 214 23.15 18.42 -7.75
CA ALA A 214 22.97 19.56 -6.86
C ALA A 214 21.86 20.48 -7.42
N PRO A 215 20.99 21.07 -6.57
CA PRO A 215 20.04 22.07 -7.02
C PRO A 215 20.79 23.27 -7.59
N ILE A 216 20.58 23.56 -8.87
CA ILE A 216 21.08 24.77 -9.51
C ILE A 216 20.14 25.91 -9.07
N GLY A 217 20.43 26.51 -7.92
CA GLY A 217 19.74 27.68 -7.40
C GLY A 217 20.65 28.88 -7.45
N GLY A 218 20.50 29.74 -8.47
CA GLY A 218 20.99 31.12 -8.44
C GLY A 218 20.15 31.97 -7.47
N LYS A 219 20.77 32.94 -6.80
CA LYS A 219 20.14 33.72 -5.72
C LYS A 219 19.05 34.72 -6.15
N ASP A 220 18.61 34.76 -7.41
CA ASP A 220 17.69 35.78 -7.96
C ASP A 220 16.56 35.26 -8.88
N GLU A 221 16.19 34.00 -8.79
CA GLU A 221 15.02 33.50 -9.57
C GLU A 221 13.80 33.34 -8.66
N THR A 222 12.66 33.88 -9.12
CA THR A 222 11.31 33.51 -8.61
C THR A 222 11.24 32.00 -8.46
N PRO A 223 10.72 31.47 -7.34
CA PRO A 223 10.69 30.03 -7.10
C PRO A 223 9.85 29.35 -8.19
N ARG A 224 10.53 28.78 -9.18
CA ARG A 224 9.89 27.94 -10.17
C ARG A 224 9.45 26.69 -9.44
N VAL A 225 8.18 26.32 -9.64
CA VAL A 225 7.65 25.02 -9.21
C VAL A 225 8.46 23.94 -9.92
N ALA A 226 8.79 22.85 -9.24
CA ALA A 226 9.41 21.71 -9.88
C ALA A 226 8.56 21.26 -11.10
N ARG A 227 9.21 20.74 -12.13
CA ARG A 227 8.49 20.27 -13.32
C ARG A 227 7.78 18.97 -13.03
N PHE A 228 6.52 18.86 -13.47
CA PHE A 228 5.80 17.61 -13.57
C PHE A 228 5.29 17.39 -15.00
N ASP A 229 5.61 16.25 -15.62
CA ASP A 229 5.21 15.91 -16.98
C ASP A 229 3.72 15.56 -17.07
N ARG A 230 2.89 16.59 -17.17
CA ARG A 230 1.43 16.45 -17.31
C ARG A 230 1.04 15.76 -18.62
N SER A 231 1.88 15.88 -19.65
CA SER A 231 1.64 15.22 -20.94
C SER A 231 1.85 13.72 -20.83
N GLY A 232 2.89 13.26 -20.13
CA GLY A 232 3.10 11.85 -19.81
C GLY A 232 1.95 11.28 -18.95
N ALA A 233 1.51 12.03 -17.93
CA ALA A 233 0.36 11.64 -17.11
C ALA A 233 -0.97 11.58 -17.92
N TYR A 234 -1.14 12.46 -18.93
CA TYR A 234 -2.26 12.39 -19.85
C TYR A 234 -2.16 11.19 -20.79
N LEU A 235 -0.97 10.88 -21.30
CA LEU A 235 -0.75 9.70 -22.15
C LEU A 235 -1.12 8.42 -21.41
N LEU A 236 -0.67 8.25 -20.18
CA LEU A 236 -1.06 7.10 -19.34
C LEU A 236 -2.59 7.02 -19.16
N TYR A 237 -3.24 8.14 -18.87
CA TYR A 237 -4.71 8.17 -18.79
C TYR A 237 -5.36 7.75 -20.11
N SER A 238 -4.86 8.28 -21.24
CA SER A 238 -5.43 8.04 -22.57
C SER A 238 -5.34 6.57 -22.98
N GLU A 239 -4.24 5.91 -22.65
CA GLU A 239 -4.00 4.51 -23.00
C GLU A 239 -4.72 3.55 -22.03
N LEU A 240 -4.76 3.87 -20.74
CA LEU A 240 -5.20 2.93 -19.73
C LEU A 240 -6.65 3.15 -19.29
N VAL A 241 -7.09 4.40 -19.13
CA VAL A 241 -8.40 4.70 -18.51
C VAL A 241 -9.42 5.24 -19.50
N ALA A 242 -9.00 6.09 -20.44
CA ALA A 242 -9.93 6.74 -21.38
C ALA A 242 -10.80 5.75 -22.16
N PRO A 243 -10.31 4.59 -22.64
CA PRO A 243 -11.15 3.63 -23.36
C PRO A 243 -12.36 3.13 -22.58
N VAL A 244 -12.25 3.03 -21.25
CA VAL A 244 -13.33 2.56 -20.35
C VAL A 244 -13.96 3.68 -19.53
N ALA A 245 -13.56 4.95 -19.76
CA ALA A 245 -13.99 6.10 -18.96
C ALA A 245 -15.51 6.37 -19.00
N HIS A 246 -16.21 5.91 -20.04
CA HIS A 246 -17.67 6.02 -20.14
C HIS A 246 -18.39 5.24 -19.02
N VAL A 247 -17.81 4.14 -18.50
CA VAL A 247 -18.33 3.39 -17.35
C VAL A 247 -18.21 4.20 -16.06
N LEU A 248 -17.18 5.07 -15.98
CA LEU A 248 -16.93 5.95 -14.83
C LEU A 248 -17.79 7.24 -14.87
N ALA A 249 -18.50 7.49 -15.99
CA ALA A 249 -19.29 8.72 -16.14
C ALA A 249 -20.37 8.81 -15.05
N GLY A 250 -20.46 9.97 -14.40
CA GLY A 250 -21.41 10.22 -13.31
C GLY A 250 -21.08 9.56 -11.96
N LYS A 251 -19.97 8.86 -11.87
CA LYS A 251 -19.49 8.29 -10.59
C LYS A 251 -18.74 9.34 -9.78
N ARG A 252 -18.80 9.22 -8.47
CA ARG A 252 -18.09 10.10 -7.53
C ARG A 252 -16.94 9.38 -6.85
N HIS A 253 -17.05 8.07 -6.66
CA HIS A 253 -16.05 7.25 -5.99
C HIS A 253 -15.57 6.12 -6.89
N VAL A 254 -14.25 5.98 -7.04
CA VAL A 254 -13.60 4.93 -7.81
C VAL A 254 -12.69 4.12 -6.91
N PHE A 255 -13.00 2.85 -6.77
CA PHE A 255 -12.06 1.86 -6.24
C PHE A 255 -11.06 1.51 -7.33
N THR A 256 -9.78 1.48 -6.99
CA THR A 256 -8.71 1.10 -7.91
C THR A 256 -8.01 -0.16 -7.45
N VAL A 257 -7.80 -1.10 -8.35
CA VAL A 257 -6.95 -2.27 -8.16
C VAL A 257 -5.93 -2.25 -9.28
N ALA A 258 -4.66 -2.14 -8.94
CA ALA A 258 -3.57 -2.12 -9.89
C ALA A 258 -2.41 -2.98 -9.41
N ASP A 259 -1.71 -3.62 -10.33
CA ASP A 259 -0.50 -4.38 -10.05
C ASP A 259 0.72 -3.81 -10.76
N GLY A 260 1.87 -4.40 -10.47
CA GLY A 260 3.13 -4.04 -11.12
C GLY A 260 3.47 -2.55 -10.98
N PRO A 261 3.96 -1.90 -12.05
CA PRO A 261 4.45 -0.52 -11.98
C PRO A 261 3.41 0.51 -11.52
N LEU A 262 2.13 0.31 -11.89
CA LEU A 262 1.05 1.26 -11.55
C LEU A 262 0.71 1.28 -10.06
N SER A 263 1.02 0.24 -9.33
CA SER A 263 0.85 0.21 -7.89
C SER A 263 1.68 1.28 -7.17
N GLY A 264 2.75 1.74 -7.81
CA GLY A 264 3.60 2.81 -7.30
C GLY A 264 3.15 4.23 -7.65
N LEU A 265 2.09 4.43 -8.45
CA LEU A 265 1.64 5.76 -8.89
C LEU A 265 0.18 5.99 -8.50
N PRO A 266 -0.14 6.99 -7.65
CA PRO A 266 -1.53 7.34 -7.37
C PRO A 266 -2.28 7.73 -8.66
N PHE A 267 -3.43 7.10 -8.92
CA PHE A 267 -4.28 7.48 -10.05
C PHE A 267 -4.76 8.94 -9.99
N ALA A 268 -4.71 9.55 -8.80
CA ALA A 268 -5.02 10.96 -8.57
C ALA A 268 -4.24 11.93 -9.47
N VAL A 269 -2.98 11.58 -9.82
CA VAL A 269 -2.09 12.43 -10.63
C VAL A 269 -2.25 12.22 -12.14
N LEU A 270 -3.09 11.30 -12.58
CA LEU A 270 -3.39 11.16 -14.00
C LEU A 270 -4.17 12.39 -14.50
N VAL A 271 -3.94 12.77 -15.76
CA VAL A 271 -4.53 13.94 -16.38
C VAL A 271 -5.60 13.50 -17.38
N THR A 272 -6.83 13.95 -17.21
CA THR A 272 -7.99 13.46 -17.98
C THR A 272 -8.26 14.20 -19.30
N GLU A 273 -7.56 15.32 -19.54
CA GLU A 273 -7.68 16.15 -20.74
C GLU A 273 -6.29 16.67 -21.14
N PRO A 274 -6.02 16.94 -22.43
CA PRO A 274 -4.72 17.47 -22.86
C PRO A 274 -4.32 18.71 -22.04
N PRO A 275 -3.16 18.69 -21.35
CA PRO A 275 -2.75 19.80 -20.51
C PRO A 275 -2.39 21.04 -21.32
N ARG A 276 -2.57 22.22 -20.73
CA ARG A 276 -2.22 23.51 -21.35
C ARG A 276 -1.24 24.26 -20.45
N GLY A 277 -0.44 25.13 -21.06
CA GLY A 277 0.55 25.93 -20.34
C GLY A 277 1.82 25.15 -20.00
N ASP A 278 2.76 25.82 -19.31
CA ASP A 278 4.06 25.28 -18.94
C ASP A 278 3.96 24.34 -17.72
N ASP A 279 4.75 23.28 -17.73
CA ASP A 279 4.79 22.27 -16.65
C ASP A 279 5.51 22.77 -15.38
N THR A 280 6.03 23.98 -15.38
CA THR A 280 6.60 24.65 -14.20
C THR A 280 5.73 25.82 -13.71
N ASP A 281 4.59 26.08 -14.37
CA ASP A 281 3.67 27.14 -13.99
C ASP A 281 2.60 26.64 -13.01
N ALA A 282 2.57 27.20 -11.81
CA ALA A 282 1.61 26.86 -10.78
C ALA A 282 0.14 27.12 -11.21
N VAL A 283 -0.12 28.15 -12.03
CA VAL A 283 -1.46 28.43 -12.53
C VAL A 283 -1.91 27.34 -13.51
N ALA A 284 -1.02 26.95 -14.41
CA ALA A 284 -1.27 25.85 -15.34
C ALA A 284 -1.48 24.51 -14.61
N MET A 285 -0.70 24.24 -13.55
CA MET A 285 -0.87 23.04 -12.70
C MET A 285 -2.22 23.05 -11.98
N ARG A 286 -2.62 24.16 -11.37
CA ARG A 286 -3.94 24.29 -10.74
C ARG A 286 -5.07 24.11 -11.74
N ALA A 287 -4.92 24.61 -12.97
CA ALA A 287 -5.93 24.50 -14.03
C ALA A 287 -5.99 23.11 -14.68
N THR A 288 -5.08 22.22 -14.36
CA THR A 288 -5.00 20.88 -14.96
C THR A 288 -6.21 20.02 -14.57
N ALA A 289 -6.71 19.27 -15.54
CA ALA A 289 -7.82 18.32 -15.36
C ALA A 289 -7.32 17.01 -14.71
N TRP A 290 -6.84 17.11 -13.47
CA TRP A 290 -6.39 15.96 -12.67
C TRP A 290 -7.54 14.97 -12.42
N MET A 291 -7.27 13.67 -12.42
CA MET A 291 -8.29 12.64 -12.17
C MET A 291 -8.94 12.80 -10.79
N ILE A 292 -8.20 13.28 -9.77
CA ILE A 292 -8.73 13.59 -8.43
C ILE A 292 -9.81 14.67 -8.44
N ARG A 293 -9.87 15.55 -9.45
CA ARG A 293 -10.94 16.55 -9.58
C ARG A 293 -12.29 15.91 -9.88
N ARG A 294 -12.28 14.74 -10.53
CA ARG A 294 -13.51 14.02 -10.92
C ARG A 294 -13.95 13.02 -9.88
N PHE A 295 -13.00 12.29 -9.26
CA PHE A 295 -13.30 11.13 -8.43
C PHE A 295 -12.60 11.20 -7.08
N ALA A 296 -13.31 10.83 -6.01
CA ALA A 296 -12.69 10.33 -4.79
C ALA A 296 -12.16 8.91 -5.06
N MET A 297 -10.99 8.56 -4.56
CA MET A 297 -10.36 7.28 -4.88
C MET A 297 -9.99 6.49 -3.66
N THR A 298 -10.11 5.17 -3.77
CA THR A 298 -9.66 4.22 -2.76
C THR A 298 -8.92 3.08 -3.45
N THR A 299 -7.71 2.80 -3.02
CA THR A 299 -6.94 1.65 -3.51
C THR A 299 -7.35 0.40 -2.76
N LEU A 300 -7.62 -0.65 -3.50
CA LEU A 300 -7.86 -1.98 -2.96
C LEU A 300 -6.69 -2.90 -3.31
N PRO A 301 -6.22 -3.71 -2.36
CA PRO A 301 -5.17 -4.70 -2.63
C PRO A 301 -5.57 -5.77 -3.64
N SER A 302 -6.87 -6.08 -3.72
CA SER A 302 -7.45 -7.03 -4.68
C SER A 302 -8.93 -6.76 -4.89
N VAL A 303 -9.51 -7.32 -5.94
CA VAL A 303 -10.96 -7.25 -6.20
C VAL A 303 -11.76 -7.91 -5.07
N SER A 304 -11.28 -9.03 -4.55
CA SER A 304 -11.94 -9.73 -3.43
C SER A 304 -11.98 -8.90 -2.14
N SER A 305 -11.06 -7.96 -1.97
CA SER A 305 -11.08 -7.02 -0.83
C SER A 305 -12.37 -6.20 -0.76
N LEU A 306 -12.96 -5.85 -1.92
CA LEU A 306 -14.26 -5.17 -1.96
C LEU A 306 -15.37 -6.02 -1.33
N ALA A 307 -15.41 -7.33 -1.65
CA ALA A 307 -16.40 -8.24 -1.06
C ALA A 307 -16.23 -8.34 0.45
N VAL A 308 -14.99 -8.44 0.93
CA VAL A 308 -14.69 -8.48 2.37
C VAL A 308 -15.22 -7.24 3.06
N ILE A 309 -14.88 -6.06 2.57
CA ILE A 309 -15.28 -4.77 3.13
C ILE A 309 -16.81 -4.64 3.18
N ARG A 310 -17.53 -5.11 2.14
CA ARG A 310 -18.98 -4.95 2.03
C ARG A 310 -19.79 -6.02 2.77
N ARG A 311 -19.29 -7.27 2.81
CA ARG A 311 -20.00 -8.39 3.43
C ARG A 311 -19.77 -8.48 4.94
N PHE A 312 -18.65 -7.93 5.41
CA PHE A 312 -18.23 -7.99 6.80
C PHE A 312 -17.89 -6.61 7.34
N PRO A 313 -18.90 -5.68 7.41
CA PRO A 313 -18.67 -4.40 8.05
C PRO A 313 -18.25 -4.68 9.51
N PRO A 314 -17.30 -3.93 10.05
CA PRO A 314 -16.91 -4.11 11.44
C PRO A 314 -18.08 -3.81 12.35
N PRO A 315 -18.06 -4.37 13.56
CA PRO A 315 -18.96 -3.97 14.62
C PRO A 315 -18.80 -2.45 14.88
N GLU A 316 -19.88 -1.79 15.25
CA GLU A 316 -19.79 -0.42 15.72
C GLU A 316 -18.79 -0.35 16.88
N PRO A 317 -17.90 0.67 16.90
CA PRO A 317 -16.95 0.82 17.98
C PRO A 317 -17.66 0.82 19.33
N ALA A 318 -17.11 0.16 20.31
CA ALA A 318 -17.62 0.21 21.66
C ALA A 318 -17.71 1.68 22.12
N ALA A 319 -18.74 2.05 22.88
CA ALA A 319 -18.88 3.41 23.42
C ALA A 319 -17.69 3.83 24.30
N SER A 320 -16.91 2.87 24.79
CA SER A 320 -15.68 3.03 25.56
C SER A 320 -14.41 3.12 24.70
N ALA A 321 -14.50 2.92 23.37
CA ALA A 321 -13.33 2.94 22.50
C ALA A 321 -12.66 4.32 22.52
N ARG A 322 -11.33 4.31 22.67
CA ARG A 322 -10.53 5.53 22.58
C ARG A 322 -10.63 6.10 21.18
N PRO A 323 -10.96 7.38 21.00
CA PRO A 323 -11.15 7.95 19.68
C PRO A 323 -9.85 7.97 18.87
N PHE A 324 -8.72 8.21 19.54
CA PHE A 324 -7.42 8.43 18.90
C PHE A 324 -6.26 8.01 19.79
N VAL A 325 -5.20 7.51 19.18
CA VAL A 325 -3.85 7.39 19.77
C VAL A 325 -2.81 7.76 18.71
N GLY A 326 -1.87 8.62 19.07
CA GLY A 326 -0.81 9.10 18.17
C GLY A 326 0.59 8.83 18.69
N PHE A 327 1.48 8.35 17.81
CA PHE A 327 2.90 8.14 18.05
C PHE A 327 3.71 9.01 17.10
N GLY A 328 4.61 9.87 17.60
CA GLY A 328 5.41 10.71 16.70
C GLY A 328 6.41 11.61 17.38
N ALA A 329 7.04 12.44 16.57
CA ALA A 329 8.17 13.28 17.00
C ALA A 329 9.19 12.50 17.83
N PRO A 330 9.66 11.30 17.39
CA PRO A 330 10.64 10.54 18.14
C PRO A 330 11.88 11.37 18.44
N ASP A 331 12.54 11.09 19.55
CA ASP A 331 13.73 11.79 19.97
C ASP A 331 14.97 11.15 19.34
N PHE A 332 15.43 11.77 18.25
CA PHE A 332 16.65 11.41 17.52
C PHE A 332 17.73 12.46 17.77
N ASP A 333 18.96 12.04 18.03
CA ASP A 333 20.11 12.94 18.31
C ASP A 333 20.59 13.75 17.10
N GLY A 334 19.93 13.62 15.95
CA GLY A 334 20.35 14.11 14.64
C GLY A 334 20.38 15.65 14.50
N SER A 335 21.39 16.30 15.07
CA SER A 335 21.67 17.73 14.86
C SER A 335 22.30 18.07 13.50
N GLN A 336 22.58 17.10 12.61
CA GLN A 336 23.21 17.29 11.30
C GLN A 336 22.41 16.64 10.15
N ALA A 337 21.29 17.25 9.83
CA ALA A 337 20.14 16.60 9.20
C ALA A 337 20.18 16.29 7.69
N ARG A 338 21.15 16.67 6.89
CA ARG A 338 21.12 16.42 5.43
C ARG A 338 22.27 15.61 4.83
N ALA A 339 23.45 15.69 5.43
CA ALA A 339 24.60 14.90 4.97
C ALA A 339 24.53 13.44 5.43
N THR A 340 23.69 13.15 6.43
CA THR A 340 23.69 11.90 7.18
C THR A 340 22.79 10.81 6.56
N ILE A 341 21.72 11.16 5.83
CA ILE A 341 20.87 10.14 5.16
C ILE A 341 21.70 9.38 4.10
N VAL A 342 22.56 10.10 3.34
CA VAL A 342 23.46 9.47 2.35
C VAL A 342 24.58 8.67 3.04
N ALA A 343 25.05 9.13 4.20
CA ALA A 343 26.05 8.40 5.00
C ALA A 343 25.42 7.23 5.77
N ALA A 344 24.18 7.36 6.26
CA ALA A 344 23.43 6.31 6.90
C ALA A 344 23.05 5.17 5.90
N ALA A 345 22.83 5.50 4.62
CA ALA A 345 22.64 4.49 3.57
C ALA A 345 23.87 3.56 3.38
N GLN A 346 25.04 3.95 3.88
CA GLN A 346 26.25 3.12 3.86
C GLN A 346 26.49 2.39 5.20
N THR A 347 25.66 2.65 6.22
CA THR A 347 25.83 2.03 7.55
C THR A 347 24.82 0.90 7.68
N SER A 348 25.27 -0.30 8.07
CA SER A 348 24.37 -1.41 8.38
C SER A 348 23.48 -1.05 9.57
N PHE A 349 22.17 -1.07 9.40
CA PHE A 349 21.19 -0.80 10.46
C PHE A 349 21.04 -1.95 11.44
N PHE A 350 21.47 -3.15 11.06
CA PHE A 350 21.36 -4.33 11.90
C PHE A 350 22.73 -4.89 12.24
N ARG A 351 22.92 -5.23 13.53
CA ARG A 351 24.03 -6.05 14.01
C ARG A 351 23.49 -7.43 14.39
N GLY A 352 23.40 -8.31 13.41
CA GLY A 352 22.74 -9.60 13.60
C GLY A 352 21.22 -9.48 13.46
N ALA A 353 20.45 -9.82 14.49
CA ALA A 353 18.98 -9.72 14.51
C ALA A 353 18.44 -8.39 15.07
N LEU A 354 19.30 -7.46 15.52
CA LEU A 354 18.89 -6.21 16.18
C LEU A 354 19.35 -5.00 15.36
N ALA A 355 18.58 -3.91 15.43
CA ALA A 355 18.91 -2.63 14.81
C ALA A 355 20.23 -2.05 15.33
N ASN A 356 20.91 -1.31 14.49
CA ASN A 356 22.05 -0.49 14.89
C ASN A 356 21.55 0.82 15.51
N LEU A 357 21.50 0.90 16.83
CA LEU A 357 21.01 2.07 17.56
C LEU A 357 21.66 3.38 17.17
N ASP A 358 22.98 3.39 16.84
CA ASP A 358 23.65 4.61 16.41
C ASP A 358 23.11 5.13 15.07
N ALA A 359 22.73 4.21 14.17
CA ALA A 359 22.11 4.57 12.92
C ALA A 359 20.70 5.12 13.13
N VAL A 360 19.91 4.51 14.02
CA VAL A 360 18.55 5.01 14.37
C VAL A 360 18.65 6.38 15.05
N ARG A 361 19.58 6.58 16.01
CA ARG A 361 19.80 7.86 16.69
C ARG A 361 20.18 8.98 15.73
N ASN A 362 20.88 8.68 14.66
CA ASN A 362 21.29 9.65 13.65
C ASN A 362 20.21 10.03 12.63
N LEU A 363 19.00 9.50 12.72
CA LEU A 363 17.89 9.92 11.86
C LEU A 363 17.54 11.40 12.10
N PRO A 364 17.10 12.14 11.06
CA PRO A 364 16.71 13.53 11.21
C PRO A 364 15.53 13.71 12.16
N ALA A 365 15.53 14.76 12.97
CA ALA A 365 14.37 15.13 13.75
C ALA A 365 13.18 15.53 12.85
N LEU A 366 11.96 15.27 13.30
CA LEU A 366 10.70 15.56 12.61
C LEU A 366 9.88 16.61 13.38
N PRO A 367 10.21 17.91 13.32
CA PRO A 367 9.67 18.92 14.22
C PRO A 367 8.17 19.19 14.06
N GLN A 368 7.60 18.91 12.89
CA GLN A 368 6.18 19.17 12.62
C GLN A 368 5.23 18.05 13.05
N THR A 369 5.75 16.85 13.25
CA THR A 369 4.90 15.68 13.55
C THR A 369 4.26 15.74 14.94
N GLY A 370 4.91 16.36 15.91
CA GLY A 370 4.32 16.63 17.22
C GLY A 370 3.11 17.58 17.17
N PRO A 371 3.24 18.79 16.55
CA PRO A 371 2.11 19.67 16.27
C PRO A 371 0.98 19.01 15.48
N GLU A 372 1.29 18.26 14.43
CA GLU A 372 0.33 17.49 13.63
C GLU A 372 -0.54 16.57 14.51
N LEU A 373 0.11 15.74 15.33
CA LEU A 373 -0.60 14.80 16.19
C LEU A 373 -1.44 15.48 17.27
N ARG A 374 -0.98 16.64 17.81
CA ARG A 374 -1.80 17.43 18.75
C ARG A 374 -3.05 18.01 18.10
N GLN A 375 -2.91 18.49 16.87
CA GLN A 375 -4.06 19.00 16.12
C GLN A 375 -5.05 17.87 15.83
N LEU A 376 -4.59 16.70 15.38
CA LEU A 376 -5.45 15.52 15.17
C LEU A 376 -6.13 15.09 16.47
N ALA A 377 -5.40 15.03 17.59
CA ALA A 377 -5.98 14.70 18.89
C ALA A 377 -7.10 15.69 19.29
N ALA A 378 -6.87 16.98 19.08
CA ALA A 378 -7.86 18.01 19.37
C ALA A 378 -9.12 17.87 18.51
N GLU A 379 -8.97 17.64 17.21
CA GLU A 379 -10.09 17.44 16.27
C GLU A 379 -10.91 16.17 16.60
N LEU A 380 -10.27 15.15 17.17
CA LEU A 380 -10.91 13.89 17.55
C LEU A 380 -11.34 13.83 19.04
N GLY A 381 -11.22 14.96 19.76
CA GLY A 381 -11.60 15.02 21.16
C GLY A 381 -10.74 14.19 22.11
N ALA A 382 -9.48 13.90 21.72
CA ALA A 382 -8.51 13.18 22.53
C ALA A 382 -7.57 14.14 23.27
N GLY A 383 -7.11 13.75 24.46
CA GLY A 383 -6.19 14.53 25.29
C GLY A 383 -4.70 14.22 25.01
N GLU A 384 -3.82 14.93 25.71
CA GLU A 384 -2.35 14.71 25.67
C GLU A 384 -1.93 13.30 26.15
N ASP A 385 -2.77 12.61 26.90
CA ASP A 385 -2.57 11.22 27.35
C ASP A 385 -2.67 10.21 26.20
N ALA A 386 -3.35 10.58 25.11
CA ALA A 386 -3.41 9.80 23.88
C ALA A 386 -2.17 9.95 22.98
N LEU A 387 -1.24 10.84 23.33
CA LEU A 387 -0.07 11.18 22.52
C LEU A 387 1.22 10.61 23.11
N PHE A 388 1.91 9.82 22.34
CA PHE A 388 3.25 9.31 22.63
C PHE A 388 4.27 10.09 21.79
N LEU A 389 4.82 11.16 22.37
CA LEU A 389 5.73 12.08 21.70
C LEU A 389 7.10 12.09 22.35
N GLY A 390 8.14 12.45 21.57
CA GLY A 390 9.51 12.54 22.04
C GLY A 390 9.99 11.21 22.62
N PRO A 391 10.64 11.22 23.79
CA PRO A 391 11.15 10.00 24.44
C PRO A 391 10.07 8.95 24.74
N ARG A 392 8.78 9.30 24.71
CA ARG A 392 7.65 8.37 24.89
C ARG A 392 7.25 7.66 23.60
N ALA A 393 7.68 8.16 22.45
CA ALA A 393 7.41 7.54 21.16
C ALA A 393 8.39 6.39 20.92
N THR A 394 8.23 5.29 21.65
CA THR A 394 9.09 4.11 21.58
C THR A 394 8.37 2.93 20.91
N GLU A 395 9.13 2.03 20.32
CA GLU A 395 8.62 0.76 19.79
C GLU A 395 7.90 -0.04 20.89
N SER A 396 8.50 -0.12 22.07
CA SER A 396 7.93 -0.78 23.26
C SER A 396 6.56 -0.19 23.65
N ALA A 397 6.35 1.13 23.47
CA ALA A 397 5.06 1.76 23.74
C ALA A 397 3.97 1.32 22.75
N VAL A 398 4.33 1.05 21.50
CA VAL A 398 3.40 0.50 20.50
C VAL A 398 3.10 -0.96 20.81
N ARG A 399 4.11 -1.80 20.97
CA ARG A 399 3.96 -3.25 21.14
C ARG A 399 3.26 -3.65 22.44
N LYS A 400 3.52 -2.93 23.53
CA LYS A 400 2.92 -3.20 24.86
C LYS A 400 1.65 -2.38 25.11
N GLY A 401 1.34 -1.41 24.23
CA GLY A 401 0.14 -0.61 24.33
C GLY A 401 -1.12 -1.44 24.07
N ASP A 402 -2.18 -1.14 24.82
CA ASP A 402 -3.51 -1.67 24.52
C ASP A 402 -4.10 -0.89 23.33
N LEU A 403 -3.84 -1.36 22.12
CA LEU A 403 -4.30 -0.73 20.87
C LEU A 403 -5.54 -1.39 20.27
N ALA A 404 -6.02 -2.47 20.91
CA ALA A 404 -7.16 -3.23 20.41
C ALA A 404 -8.48 -2.43 20.42
N ASP A 405 -8.58 -1.41 21.29
CA ASP A 405 -9.78 -0.60 21.49
C ASP A 405 -9.55 0.89 21.11
N VAL A 406 -8.86 1.11 19.99
CA VAL A 406 -8.56 2.43 19.45
C VAL A 406 -9.16 2.57 18.06
N ARG A 407 -9.96 3.62 17.84
CA ARG A 407 -10.61 3.87 16.55
C ARG A 407 -9.64 4.35 15.49
N ILE A 408 -8.79 5.31 15.82
CA ILE A 408 -7.84 5.93 14.88
C ILE A 408 -6.45 5.87 15.51
N LEU A 409 -5.52 5.24 14.80
CA LEU A 409 -4.10 5.23 15.14
C LEU A 409 -3.33 6.11 14.16
N ALA A 410 -2.44 6.96 14.66
CA ALA A 410 -1.56 7.77 13.81
C ALA A 410 -0.09 7.53 14.16
N PHE A 411 0.72 7.29 13.13
CA PHE A 411 2.16 7.17 13.21
C PHE A 411 2.79 8.27 12.36
N ALA A 412 3.38 9.26 13.03
CA ALA A 412 4.03 10.41 12.41
C ALA A 412 5.54 10.35 12.70
N THR A 413 6.24 9.51 11.94
CA THR A 413 7.66 9.19 12.11
C THR A 413 8.33 8.84 10.78
N HIS A 414 9.62 8.42 10.80
CA HIS A 414 10.27 7.90 9.60
C HIS A 414 9.75 6.52 9.22
N GLY A 415 9.34 6.37 7.96
CA GLY A 415 9.15 5.08 7.31
C GLY A 415 10.40 4.70 6.53
N LEU A 416 10.91 3.51 6.79
CA LEU A 416 12.09 2.93 6.15
C LEU A 416 11.65 1.76 5.27
N LEU A 417 12.08 1.73 4.00
CA LEU A 417 11.77 0.62 3.09
C LEU A 417 12.85 -0.47 3.13
N SER A 418 12.46 -1.70 2.84
CA SER A 418 13.42 -2.77 2.59
C SER A 418 14.30 -2.43 1.38
N GLY A 419 15.60 -2.53 1.54
CA GLY A 419 16.58 -2.24 0.49
C GLY A 419 16.99 -0.78 0.35
N ASP A 420 16.32 0.20 0.97
CA ASP A 420 16.76 1.59 1.05
C ASP A 420 18.04 1.72 1.87
N LEU A 421 18.26 0.78 2.78
CA LEU A 421 19.39 0.75 3.70
C LEU A 421 19.98 -0.66 3.79
N GLN A 422 21.31 -0.77 3.75
CA GLN A 422 21.99 -2.06 3.87
C GLN A 422 21.64 -2.74 5.21
N GLY A 423 21.06 -3.92 5.14
CA GLY A 423 20.74 -4.76 6.29
C GLY A 423 19.31 -4.66 6.78
N LEU A 424 18.50 -3.75 6.25
CA LEU A 424 17.06 -3.71 6.54
C LEU A 424 16.34 -4.69 5.58
N ALA A 425 15.95 -5.84 6.10
CA ALA A 425 15.32 -6.90 5.30
C ALA A 425 13.84 -6.63 4.99
N GLU A 426 13.18 -5.82 5.81
CA GLU A 426 11.76 -5.49 5.71
C GLU A 426 11.50 -4.02 6.08
N PRO A 427 10.40 -3.41 5.61
CA PRO A 427 10.08 -2.03 5.97
C PRO A 427 9.77 -1.88 7.47
N ALA A 428 10.09 -0.70 8.03
CA ALA A 428 9.91 -0.41 9.43
C ALA A 428 9.51 1.04 9.69
N LEU A 429 8.93 1.31 10.86
CA LEU A 429 8.77 2.66 11.44
C LEU A 429 9.85 2.89 12.47
N ALA A 430 10.52 4.06 12.44
CA ALA A 430 11.55 4.40 13.41
C ALA A 430 10.96 5.11 14.62
N PHE A 431 11.44 4.73 15.80
CA PHE A 431 11.02 5.28 17.09
C PHE A 431 12.21 5.76 17.91
N SER A 432 11.95 6.47 19.02
CA SER A 432 12.99 6.87 19.98
C SER A 432 13.74 5.64 20.45
N PRO A 433 15.04 5.53 20.11
CA PRO A 433 15.79 4.30 20.38
C PRO A 433 16.06 4.13 21.88
N PRO A 434 16.02 2.89 22.38
CA PRO A 434 16.38 2.60 23.77
C PRO A 434 17.87 2.83 24.04
N GLU A 435 18.29 2.80 25.31
CA GLU A 435 19.72 2.84 25.67
C GLU A 435 20.48 1.61 25.14
N ALA A 436 19.84 0.44 25.18
CA ALA A 436 20.38 -0.83 24.66
C ALA A 436 19.30 -1.56 23.84
N ALA A 437 19.67 -2.03 22.65
CA ALA A 437 18.76 -2.80 21.81
C ALA A 437 18.44 -4.16 22.43
N THR A 438 17.18 -4.51 22.42
CA THR A 438 16.64 -5.81 22.82
C THR A 438 15.75 -6.37 21.71
N ALA A 439 15.35 -7.64 21.79
CA ALA A 439 14.40 -8.22 20.86
C ALA A 439 12.98 -7.62 20.96
N ASP A 440 12.68 -6.92 22.05
CA ASP A 440 11.37 -6.29 22.29
C ASP A 440 11.37 -4.79 21.95
N ASP A 441 12.54 -4.17 21.86
CA ASP A 441 12.72 -2.74 21.59
C ASP A 441 14.12 -2.49 21.07
N ASP A 442 14.27 -2.23 19.80
CA ASP A 442 15.51 -1.82 19.15
C ASP A 442 15.35 -0.48 18.40
N GLY A 443 14.20 0.17 18.58
CA GLY A 443 13.86 1.46 18.00
C GLY A 443 13.29 1.37 16.59
N LEU A 444 13.10 0.18 16.03
CA LEU A 444 12.49 -0.05 14.71
C LEU A 444 11.30 -1.01 14.83
N LEU A 445 10.10 -0.52 14.62
CA LEU A 445 8.91 -1.37 14.51
C LEU A 445 8.80 -1.90 13.08
N THR A 446 9.22 -3.13 12.87
CA THR A 446 9.25 -3.79 11.55
C THR A 446 7.86 -4.24 11.09
N ALA A 447 7.70 -4.53 9.79
CA ALA A 447 6.44 -5.05 9.26
C ALA A 447 6.02 -6.36 9.92
N SER A 448 6.97 -7.24 10.25
CA SER A 448 6.71 -8.48 10.99
C SER A 448 6.13 -8.18 12.39
N GLU A 449 6.69 -7.23 13.12
CA GLU A 449 6.23 -6.84 14.45
C GLU A 449 4.89 -6.10 14.41
N VAL A 450 4.67 -5.23 13.39
CA VAL A 450 3.35 -4.65 13.15
C VAL A 450 2.29 -5.73 12.97
N SER A 451 2.60 -6.81 12.25
CA SER A 451 1.66 -7.91 12.03
C SER A 451 1.27 -8.66 13.30
N GLU A 452 2.10 -8.61 14.34
CA GLU A 452 1.81 -9.19 15.67
C GLU A 452 0.83 -8.34 16.50
N LEU A 453 0.63 -7.06 16.14
CA LEU A 453 -0.29 -6.18 16.85
C LEU A 453 -1.73 -6.69 16.73
N ARG A 454 -2.55 -6.36 17.73
CA ARG A 454 -4.00 -6.63 17.73
C ARG A 454 -4.73 -5.30 17.65
N LEU A 455 -5.21 -4.98 16.47
CA LEU A 455 -5.92 -3.74 16.20
C LEU A 455 -7.40 -4.01 15.90
N SER A 456 -8.25 -3.03 16.22
CA SER A 456 -9.64 -2.94 15.74
C SER A 456 -9.86 -1.53 15.19
N ALA A 457 -8.82 -0.95 14.60
CA ALA A 457 -8.80 0.43 14.17
C ALA A 457 -9.70 0.64 12.95
N ASP A 458 -10.56 1.64 13.00
CA ASP A 458 -11.32 2.11 11.83
C ASP A 458 -10.37 2.56 10.74
N TRP A 459 -9.25 3.17 11.12
CA TRP A 459 -8.15 3.40 10.23
C TRP A 459 -6.83 3.73 10.92
N VAL A 460 -5.76 3.56 10.17
CA VAL A 460 -4.39 3.87 10.56
C VAL A 460 -3.85 4.96 9.64
N ILE A 461 -3.32 6.03 10.21
CA ILE A 461 -2.66 7.11 9.48
C ILE A 461 -1.16 6.87 9.55
N LEU A 462 -0.54 6.65 8.41
CA LEU A 462 0.91 6.53 8.27
C LEU A 462 1.46 7.82 7.65
N SER A 463 1.64 8.83 8.48
CA SER A 463 2.34 10.07 8.11
C SER A 463 3.85 9.82 8.16
N ALA A 464 4.30 8.86 7.34
CA ALA A 464 5.66 8.35 7.29
C ALA A 464 6.04 8.09 5.83
N CYS A 465 7.28 8.39 5.44
CA CYS A 465 7.70 8.33 4.04
C CYS A 465 7.56 6.93 3.43
N ASN A 466 7.08 6.85 2.18
CA ASN A 466 7.02 5.63 1.35
C ASN A 466 6.21 4.44 1.92
N THR A 467 5.21 4.68 2.75
CA THR A 467 4.44 3.59 3.37
C THR A 467 3.42 2.91 2.43
N ALA A 468 3.08 3.55 1.31
CA ALA A 468 2.25 2.97 0.24
C ALA A 468 3.05 2.58 -1.01
N GLY A 469 4.32 3.00 -1.11
CA GLY A 469 5.16 2.71 -2.27
C GLY A 469 5.49 1.23 -2.37
N GLY A 470 5.38 0.65 -3.58
CA GLY A 470 6.01 -0.62 -3.92
C GLY A 470 7.53 -0.45 -4.01
N ASP A 471 8.27 -1.55 -4.06
CA ASP A 471 9.74 -1.57 -4.21
C ASP A 471 10.24 -1.03 -5.57
N GLY A 472 9.34 -0.52 -6.42
CA GLY A 472 9.64 0.06 -7.74
C GLY A 472 10.01 -0.95 -8.82
N ARG A 473 9.92 -2.25 -8.54
CA ARG A 473 10.18 -3.30 -9.52
C ARG A 473 8.96 -3.54 -10.40
N ALA A 474 9.20 -3.96 -11.64
CA ALA A 474 8.14 -4.28 -12.60
C ALA A 474 7.26 -5.46 -12.15
N ASP A 475 7.77 -6.29 -11.26
CA ASP A 475 7.11 -7.45 -10.62
C ASP A 475 6.92 -7.26 -9.11
N GLY A 476 7.12 -6.02 -8.61
CA GLY A 476 6.96 -5.66 -7.20
C GLY A 476 5.50 -5.64 -6.75
N GLU A 477 5.26 -6.03 -5.50
CA GLU A 477 3.93 -5.96 -4.89
C GLU A 477 3.45 -4.52 -4.74
N GLY A 478 2.22 -4.24 -5.16
CA GLY A 478 1.64 -2.92 -5.25
C GLY A 478 1.32 -2.20 -3.94
N LEU A 479 1.51 -2.83 -2.81
CA LEU A 479 1.32 -2.24 -1.50
C LEU A 479 2.56 -2.47 -0.65
N SER A 480 3.05 -1.46 0.07
CA SER A 480 4.23 -1.64 0.91
C SER A 480 3.99 -2.73 1.97
N GLY A 481 5.04 -3.46 2.33
CA GLY A 481 4.96 -4.49 3.37
C GLY A 481 4.39 -3.94 4.68
N LEU A 482 4.64 -2.66 4.98
CA LEU A 482 4.16 -2.01 6.20
C LEU A 482 2.64 -1.79 6.17
N ALA A 483 2.08 -1.25 5.07
CA ALA A 483 0.63 -1.07 4.95
C ALA A 483 -0.08 -2.43 4.99
N ARG A 484 0.48 -3.44 4.33
CA ARG A 484 -0.01 -4.82 4.40
C ARG A 484 -0.03 -5.34 5.84
N ALA A 485 1.05 -5.11 6.60
CA ALA A 485 1.15 -5.54 7.99
C ALA A 485 0.08 -4.90 8.88
N PHE A 486 -0.23 -3.61 8.72
CA PHE A 486 -1.32 -2.95 9.45
C PHE A 486 -2.70 -3.49 9.07
N LEU A 487 -2.97 -3.78 7.79
CA LEU A 487 -4.21 -4.46 7.41
C LEU A 487 -4.31 -5.84 8.07
N TYR A 488 -3.21 -6.58 8.08
CA TYR A 488 -3.11 -7.88 8.74
C TYR A 488 -3.35 -7.77 10.25
N ALA A 489 -2.79 -6.74 10.91
CA ALA A 489 -2.95 -6.48 12.34
C ALA A 489 -4.38 -6.12 12.74
N GLY A 490 -5.23 -5.64 11.81
CA GLY A 490 -6.63 -5.33 12.08
C GLY A 490 -7.09 -3.92 11.71
N ALA A 491 -6.30 -3.16 10.96
CA ALA A 491 -6.74 -1.88 10.40
C ALA A 491 -7.73 -2.09 9.25
N ARG A 492 -8.83 -1.32 9.21
CA ARG A 492 -9.82 -1.36 8.12
C ARG A 492 -9.41 -0.53 6.92
N ALA A 493 -8.87 0.63 7.20
CA ALA A 493 -8.39 1.56 6.19
C ALA A 493 -7.04 2.15 6.63
N ILE A 494 -6.19 2.43 5.66
CA ILE A 494 -4.88 3.01 5.88
C ILE A 494 -4.75 4.23 5.00
N LEU A 495 -4.36 5.36 5.59
CA LEU A 495 -3.85 6.51 4.87
C LEU A 495 -2.33 6.40 4.81
N ALA A 496 -1.79 6.11 3.64
CA ALA A 496 -0.37 5.84 3.44
C ALA A 496 0.22 6.69 2.32
N SER A 497 1.52 7.02 2.40
CA SER A 497 2.20 7.86 1.41
C SER A 497 3.02 7.06 0.41
N HIS A 498 3.08 7.54 -0.84
CA HIS A 498 3.88 6.97 -1.93
C HIS A 498 5.31 7.49 -2.04
N TRP A 499 5.60 8.64 -1.44
CA TRP A 499 6.93 9.29 -1.42
C TRP A 499 7.09 10.13 -0.17
N PRO A 500 8.35 10.57 0.14
CA PRO A 500 8.59 11.49 1.24
C PRO A 500 7.78 12.77 1.08
N VAL A 501 6.95 13.07 2.06
CA VAL A 501 6.05 14.23 2.06
C VAL A 501 6.70 15.39 2.78
N ARG A 502 6.47 16.61 2.32
CA ARG A 502 6.79 17.83 3.09
C ARG A 502 5.99 17.82 4.39
N ASP A 503 6.64 18.11 5.51
CA ASP A 503 6.00 18.09 6.84
C ASP A 503 4.73 18.95 6.92
N ASP A 504 4.76 20.17 6.31
CA ASP A 504 3.63 21.08 6.28
C ASP A 504 2.46 20.57 5.45
N ALA A 505 2.74 19.93 4.30
CA ALA A 505 1.73 19.31 3.46
C ALA A 505 1.13 18.04 4.12
N ALA A 506 1.96 17.23 4.77
CA ALA A 506 1.50 16.06 5.52
C ALA A 506 0.55 16.47 6.65
N ALA A 507 0.98 17.41 7.50
CA ALA A 507 0.14 17.95 8.57
C ALA A 507 -1.18 18.52 8.05
N TYR A 508 -1.14 19.30 6.96
CA TYR A 508 -2.35 19.86 6.35
C TYR A 508 -3.31 18.78 5.85
N LEU A 509 -2.79 17.81 5.06
CA LEU A 509 -3.63 16.77 4.45
C LEU A 509 -4.27 15.88 5.51
N THR A 510 -3.51 15.44 6.51
CA THR A 510 -4.02 14.56 7.57
C THR A 510 -5.05 15.26 8.43
N THR A 511 -4.76 16.47 8.94
CA THR A 511 -5.69 17.22 9.78
C THR A 511 -6.97 17.61 9.04
N ARG A 512 -6.86 18.06 7.78
CA ARG A 512 -8.04 18.40 6.97
C ARG A 512 -8.90 17.21 6.63
N THR A 513 -8.27 16.06 6.34
CA THR A 513 -9.02 14.82 6.07
C THR A 513 -9.84 14.41 7.29
N ILE A 514 -9.23 14.42 8.47
CA ILE A 514 -9.92 14.06 9.71
C ILE A 514 -10.99 15.08 10.09
N GLY A 515 -10.66 16.39 10.09
CA GLY A 515 -11.63 17.44 10.40
C GLY A 515 -12.86 17.44 9.48
N ALA A 516 -12.70 17.07 8.21
CA ALA A 516 -13.82 16.90 7.28
C ALA A 516 -14.72 15.72 7.65
N LEU A 517 -14.17 14.63 8.19
CA LEU A 517 -14.97 13.48 8.65
C LEU A 517 -15.81 13.82 9.89
N GLU A 518 -15.24 14.56 10.84
CA GLU A 518 -15.95 14.94 12.07
C GLU A 518 -17.03 16.02 11.82
N ALA A 519 -16.79 16.95 10.89
CA ALA A 519 -17.69 18.06 10.61
C ALA A 519 -18.90 17.68 9.74
N GLY A 520 -18.80 16.65 8.90
CA GLY A 520 -19.72 16.41 7.78
C GLY A 520 -20.79 15.32 7.98
N GLY A 521 -20.91 14.70 9.12
CA GLY A 521 -21.80 13.53 9.27
C GLY A 521 -21.27 12.33 8.47
N ARG A 522 -22.17 11.58 7.80
CA ARG A 522 -21.77 10.41 6.98
C ARG A 522 -20.98 10.82 5.71
N GLN A 523 -19.75 11.31 5.87
CA GLN A 523 -18.84 11.56 4.75
C GLN A 523 -17.91 10.37 4.54
N ARG A 524 -17.68 10.01 3.27
CA ARG A 524 -16.71 8.96 2.92
C ARG A 524 -15.28 9.42 3.21
N ARG A 525 -14.43 8.54 3.74
CA ARG A 525 -13.00 8.79 3.99
C ARG A 525 -12.27 9.24 2.72
N SER A 526 -12.58 8.61 1.59
CA SER A 526 -12.01 8.95 0.28
C SER A 526 -12.38 10.36 -0.19
N GLU A 527 -13.61 10.81 0.06
CA GLU A 527 -14.03 12.17 -0.29
C GLU A 527 -13.40 13.22 0.64
N ALA A 528 -13.25 12.91 1.93
CA ALA A 528 -12.54 13.78 2.86
C ALA A 528 -11.09 14.02 2.42
N LEU A 529 -10.37 12.96 2.04
CA LEU A 529 -9.02 13.06 1.51
C LEU A 529 -8.99 13.85 0.19
N ARG A 530 -9.91 13.58 -0.74
CA ARG A 530 -10.04 14.33 -1.98
C ARG A 530 -10.21 15.83 -1.75
N MET A 531 -11.08 16.21 -0.84
CA MET A 531 -11.31 17.62 -0.49
C MET A 531 -10.06 18.27 0.10
N ALA A 532 -9.33 17.56 0.97
CA ALA A 532 -8.07 18.04 1.52
C ALA A 532 -7.01 18.26 0.42
N MET A 533 -6.86 17.32 -0.50
CA MET A 533 -5.95 17.42 -1.64
C MET A 533 -6.28 18.61 -2.55
N LEU A 534 -7.56 18.79 -2.90
CA LEU A 534 -8.00 19.90 -3.73
C LEU A 534 -7.80 21.25 -3.03
N SER A 535 -8.10 21.32 -1.73
CA SER A 535 -7.90 22.54 -0.95
C SER A 535 -6.42 22.92 -0.88
N LEU A 536 -5.52 21.96 -0.71
CA LEU A 536 -4.06 22.21 -0.71
C LEU A 536 -3.56 22.66 -2.08
N MET A 537 -4.01 21.99 -3.15
CA MET A 537 -3.65 22.36 -4.53
C MET A 537 -4.05 23.79 -4.89
N GLU A 538 -5.21 24.24 -4.41
CA GLU A 538 -5.76 25.58 -4.69
C GLU A 538 -5.20 26.68 -3.77
N ASP A 539 -4.36 26.33 -2.79
CA ASP A 539 -3.72 27.32 -1.93
C ASP A 539 -2.86 28.28 -2.76
N GLY A 540 -3.23 29.56 -2.73
CA GLY A 540 -2.57 30.61 -3.49
C GLY A 540 -1.36 31.24 -2.77
N HIS A 541 -1.14 30.93 -1.49
CA HIS A 541 -0.07 31.54 -0.70
C HIS A 541 1.30 30.93 -1.01
N ASP A 542 1.34 29.61 -1.29
CA ASP A 542 2.55 28.91 -1.75
C ASP A 542 2.31 28.27 -3.12
N SER A 543 3.02 28.79 -4.13
CA SER A 543 2.90 28.27 -5.49
C SER A 543 3.37 26.81 -5.62
N SER A 544 4.29 26.36 -4.76
CA SER A 544 4.82 24.99 -4.77
C SER A 544 3.78 23.93 -4.40
N LEU A 545 2.72 24.33 -3.69
CA LEU A 545 1.61 23.44 -3.33
C LEU A 545 0.73 23.04 -4.53
N ALA A 546 0.83 23.73 -5.66
CA ALA A 546 0.19 23.34 -6.91
C ALA A 546 0.80 22.06 -7.51
N HIS A 547 2.05 21.74 -7.16
CA HIS A 547 2.76 20.57 -7.66
C HIS A 547 2.20 19.27 -7.03
N PRO A 548 1.98 18.19 -7.81
CA PRO A 548 1.39 16.97 -7.28
C PRO A 548 2.22 16.28 -6.20
N SER A 549 3.53 16.56 -6.09
CA SER A 549 4.34 16.07 -4.97
C SER A 549 3.85 16.53 -3.59
N ALA A 550 3.15 17.68 -3.53
CA ALA A 550 2.64 18.22 -2.28
C ALA A 550 1.26 17.67 -1.92
N TRP A 551 0.33 17.58 -2.88
CA TRP A 551 -1.07 17.26 -2.60
C TRP A 551 -1.45 15.80 -2.86
N ALA A 552 -0.68 15.03 -3.64
CA ALA A 552 -1.00 13.66 -4.03
C ALA A 552 -0.15 12.55 -3.35
N PRO A 553 0.65 12.79 -2.31
CA PRO A 553 1.46 11.73 -1.75
C PRO A 553 0.64 10.65 -1.07
N PHE A 554 -0.51 10.99 -0.49
CA PHE A 554 -1.34 10.06 0.26
C PHE A 554 -2.36 9.35 -0.62
N VAL A 555 -2.52 8.07 -0.34
CA VAL A 555 -3.61 7.24 -0.84
C VAL A 555 -4.36 6.61 0.33
N LEU A 556 -5.65 6.42 0.13
CA LEU A 556 -6.46 5.64 1.04
C LEU A 556 -6.49 4.18 0.56
N VAL A 557 -6.10 3.26 1.42
CA VAL A 557 -6.09 1.82 1.13
C VAL A 557 -7.10 1.10 2.01
N GLY A 558 -7.85 0.17 1.44
CA GLY A 558 -8.86 -0.61 2.16
C GLY A 558 -10.25 0.00 2.08
N GLU A 559 -10.91 0.28 3.22
CA GLU A 559 -12.26 0.82 3.23
C GLU A 559 -12.30 2.34 3.08
N GLY A 560 -12.68 2.81 1.89
CA GLY A 560 -12.86 4.25 1.61
C GLY A 560 -14.27 4.79 1.87
N GLY A 561 -15.18 3.93 2.37
CA GLY A 561 -16.58 4.25 2.63
C GLY A 561 -16.84 5.04 3.91
N TYR A 562 -18.09 4.98 4.36
CA TYR A 562 -18.57 5.66 5.57
C TYR A 562 -18.04 5.03 6.85
#